data_21e7ab7cdedce39e312b3b2c32e37acc
#
_entry.id   21e7ab7cdedce39e312b3b2c32e37acc
#
_cell.length_a   1.000
_cell.length_b   1.000
_cell.length_c   1.000
_cell.angle_alpha   90.00
_cell.angle_beta   90.00
_cell.angle_gamma   90.00
#
_symmetry.space_group_name_H-M   'P 1'
#
loop_
_entity.id
_entity.type
_entity.pdbx_description
1 polymer ?
#
loop_
_entity_poly.entity_id
_entity_poly.type
_entity_poly.pdbx_seq_one_letter_code
_entity_poly.pdbx_strand_id
1 'polypeptide(L)'
;TFYMNPELFHEKRVIHYLGKNYPKSIPLFETFLDRSLKYKGVEKEIRDKLNFYKKIYFCNHHNAHIAISFFLSDFKEAAVISIDGAGEITSTVLAVVQDNKIEVLREVDFPDSLGMLYNSVTYYLGFNPISDQGKVMGLSAYGDYSEYIDKFRKIIKLNDDGTYRMDLDYFEFQNKRNTWISEKFLSTFGPRRSSDEEIEKKHKDIAAALQRRLEEIYFHMGAYLKEETNMKHLCLGGGVSLNSVANGKLLQKEYFEDIFIPPPTGDDGLSIGAPLYYNYCVLKNTERFPFVSPFLGPEYNDDEILKTIKRFHLRYQKSDNIFKETAVLLSENNIISWYQGRMEIGPRALGNRSI
;
A
#
# COMPACT_ATOMS: atom_id res chain seq x y z
N THR A 1 17.49 10.57 -6.03
CA THR A 1 16.22 11.03 -5.41
C THR A 1 15.87 10.20 -4.19
N PHE A 2 15.20 10.84 -3.23
CA PHE A 2 14.67 10.19 -2.04
C PHE A 2 13.16 10.49 -1.93
N TYR A 3 12.36 9.54 -1.53
CA TYR A 3 10.90 9.52 -1.63
C TYR A 3 10.14 10.17 -0.46
N MET A 4 10.82 10.83 0.43
CA MET A 4 10.24 11.56 1.56
C MET A 4 10.89 12.93 1.65
N ASN A 5 10.10 13.98 1.74
CA ASN A 5 10.60 15.34 1.92
C ASN A 5 10.81 15.63 3.41
N PRO A 6 12.07 15.72 3.90
CA PRO A 6 12.36 15.85 5.32
C PRO A 6 11.83 17.16 5.95
N GLU A 7 11.88 18.26 5.20
CA GLU A 7 11.42 19.55 5.69
C GLU A 7 9.90 19.58 5.78
N LEU A 8 9.23 19.07 4.74
CA LEU A 8 7.77 18.96 4.73
C LEU A 8 7.26 18.02 5.84
N PHE A 9 7.94 16.88 6.06
CA PHE A 9 7.61 15.99 7.17
C PHE A 9 7.74 16.68 8.52
N HIS A 10 8.84 17.39 8.73
CA HIS A 10 9.06 18.14 9.98
C HIS A 10 7.98 19.20 10.20
N GLU A 11 7.72 20.02 9.20
CA GLU A 11 6.70 21.06 9.25
C GLU A 11 5.31 20.48 9.53
N LYS A 12 4.87 19.53 8.72
CA LYS A 12 3.50 19.00 8.76
C LYS A 12 3.25 18.08 9.95
N ARG A 13 4.19 17.16 10.25
CA ARG A 13 4.01 16.17 11.33
C ARG A 13 4.44 16.68 12.68
N VAL A 14 5.63 17.30 12.79
CA VAL A 14 6.16 17.68 14.09
C VAL A 14 5.60 19.03 14.55
N ILE A 15 5.58 20.02 13.67
CA ILE A 15 5.12 21.36 14.08
C ILE A 15 3.60 21.45 14.04
N HIS A 16 2.98 21.27 12.88
CA HIS A 16 1.55 21.53 12.73
C HIS A 16 0.68 20.45 13.38
N TYR A 17 0.90 19.17 13.06
CA TYR A 17 0.02 18.10 13.57
C TYR A 17 0.12 17.98 15.11
N LEU A 18 1.34 17.92 15.66
CA LEU A 18 1.49 17.78 17.10
C LEU A 18 0.99 19.03 17.83
N GLY A 19 1.27 20.23 17.29
CA GLY A 19 0.81 21.48 17.87
C GLY A 19 -0.72 21.60 17.90
N LYS A 20 -1.38 21.28 16.77
CA LYS A 20 -2.85 21.32 16.65
C LYS A 20 -3.55 20.34 17.60
N ASN A 21 -2.94 19.19 17.85
CA ASN A 21 -3.55 18.11 18.65
C ASN A 21 -3.02 18.05 20.09
N TYR A 22 -2.28 19.07 20.53
CA TYR A 22 -1.83 19.18 21.93
C TYR A 22 -3.03 19.32 22.89
N PRO A 23 -3.05 18.66 24.07
CA PRO A 23 -2.00 17.79 24.64
C PRO A 23 -2.11 16.30 24.23
N LYS A 24 -3.13 15.89 23.50
CA LYS A 24 -3.38 14.47 23.13
C LYS A 24 -2.23 13.87 22.31
N SER A 25 -1.51 14.70 21.54
CA SER A 25 -0.40 14.28 20.69
C SER A 25 0.94 14.07 21.40
N ILE A 26 1.05 14.42 22.70
CA ILE A 26 2.30 14.28 23.48
C ILE A 26 2.94 12.88 23.32
N PRO A 27 2.20 11.76 23.42
CA PRO A 27 2.80 10.43 23.28
C PRO A 27 3.43 10.13 21.90
N LEU A 28 3.09 10.91 20.88
CA LEU A 28 3.66 10.79 19.52
C LEU A 28 4.86 11.71 19.30
N PHE A 29 5.12 12.65 20.21
CA PHE A 29 6.15 13.67 20.02
C PHE A 29 7.52 13.06 19.74
N GLU A 30 7.99 12.18 20.62
CA GLU A 30 9.29 11.51 20.44
C GLU A 30 9.33 10.73 19.11
N THR A 31 8.27 9.98 18.80
CA THR A 31 8.21 9.16 17.58
C THR A 31 8.30 10.01 16.31
N PHE A 32 7.59 11.14 16.26
CA PHE A 32 7.60 12.00 15.08
C PHE A 32 8.90 12.82 15.00
N LEU A 33 9.43 13.24 16.15
CA LEU A 33 10.72 13.93 16.20
C LEU A 33 11.85 13.01 15.75
N ASP A 34 11.92 11.78 16.25
CA ASP A 34 12.93 10.79 15.86
C ASP A 34 12.89 10.49 14.35
N ARG A 35 11.68 10.30 13.80
CA ARG A 35 11.52 10.12 12.35
C ARG A 35 11.98 11.35 11.56
N SER A 36 11.62 12.53 12.03
CA SER A 36 12.04 13.79 11.39
C SER A 36 13.56 13.95 11.39
N LEU A 37 14.21 13.68 12.51
CA LEU A 37 15.68 13.71 12.63
C LEU A 37 16.33 12.66 11.72
N LYS A 38 15.76 11.46 11.67
CA LYS A 38 16.22 10.40 10.76
C LYS A 38 16.12 10.85 9.30
N TYR A 39 15.01 11.42 8.86
CA TYR A 39 14.85 11.89 7.49
C TYR A 39 15.80 13.05 7.17
N LYS A 40 15.99 14.01 8.08
CA LYS A 40 16.98 15.07 7.92
C LYS A 40 18.43 14.55 7.83
N GLY A 41 18.71 13.41 8.49
CA GLY A 41 20.03 12.75 8.42
C GLY A 41 20.30 11.95 7.15
N VAL A 42 19.27 11.63 6.36
CA VAL A 42 19.37 10.75 5.17
C VAL A 42 20.39 11.26 4.14
N GLU A 43 20.45 12.56 3.89
CA GLU A 43 21.41 13.12 2.95
C GLU A 43 22.85 12.82 3.36
N LYS A 44 23.16 13.01 4.63
CA LYS A 44 24.48 12.67 5.19
C LYS A 44 24.76 11.17 5.08
N GLU A 45 23.79 10.34 5.42
CA GLU A 45 23.93 8.88 5.36
C GLU A 45 24.20 8.37 3.94
N ILE A 46 23.50 8.93 2.92
CA ILE A 46 23.74 8.62 1.50
C ILE A 46 25.16 9.02 1.09
N ARG A 47 25.63 10.22 1.49
CA ARG A 47 26.97 10.69 1.19
C ARG A 47 28.03 9.78 1.80
N ASP A 48 27.89 9.47 3.07
CA ASP A 48 28.87 8.68 3.82
C ASP A 48 28.93 7.21 3.35
N LYS A 49 27.77 6.57 3.13
CA LYS A 49 27.71 5.14 2.76
C LYS A 49 27.99 4.87 1.29
N LEU A 50 27.60 5.78 0.40
CA LEU A 50 27.69 5.58 -1.05
C LEU A 50 28.78 6.42 -1.72
N ASN A 51 29.56 7.21 -0.97
CA ASN A 51 30.52 8.20 -1.52
C ASN A 51 29.87 9.10 -2.59
N PHE A 52 28.60 9.48 -2.39
CA PHE A 52 27.85 10.23 -3.36
C PHE A 52 27.75 11.69 -2.96
N TYR A 53 28.50 12.56 -3.65
CA TYR A 53 28.62 14.00 -3.35
C TYR A 53 27.87 14.92 -4.32
N LYS A 54 27.12 14.34 -5.27
CA LYS A 54 26.26 15.12 -6.17
C LYS A 54 24.98 15.55 -5.45
N LYS A 55 24.19 16.40 -6.09
CA LYS A 55 22.91 16.89 -5.56
C LYS A 55 21.94 15.74 -5.35
N ILE A 56 21.33 15.69 -4.16
CA ILE A 56 20.25 14.77 -3.79
C ILE A 56 18.94 15.55 -3.87
N TYR A 57 17.92 14.95 -4.47
CA TYR A 57 16.60 15.54 -4.59
C TYR A 57 15.63 14.75 -3.72
N PHE A 58 14.75 15.47 -3.06
CA PHE A 58 13.68 14.90 -2.24
C PHE A 58 12.37 15.02 -3.01
N CYS A 59 11.61 13.94 -3.08
CA CYS A 59 10.31 13.86 -3.71
C CYS A 59 9.25 13.71 -2.62
N ASN A 60 8.12 14.39 -2.76
CA ASN A 60 6.99 14.15 -1.87
C ASN A 60 6.50 12.70 -2.04
N HIS A 61 6.15 12.06 -0.95
CA HIS A 61 5.81 10.63 -0.88
C HIS A 61 4.74 10.22 -1.90
N HIS A 62 3.59 10.89 -1.90
CA HIS A 62 2.52 10.58 -2.85
C HIS A 62 2.89 10.91 -4.31
N ASN A 63 3.76 11.88 -4.57
CA ASN A 63 4.27 12.12 -5.92
C ASN A 63 5.08 10.92 -6.43
N ALA A 64 5.82 10.23 -5.56
CA ALA A 64 6.52 9.01 -5.94
C ALA A 64 5.54 7.85 -6.21
N HIS A 65 4.47 7.68 -5.42
CA HIS A 65 3.41 6.71 -5.70
C HIS A 65 2.66 7.01 -7.01
N ILE A 66 2.34 8.27 -7.27
CA ILE A 66 1.70 8.69 -8.54
C ILE A 66 2.66 8.42 -9.71
N ALA A 67 3.93 8.77 -9.56
CA ALA A 67 4.91 8.61 -10.61
C ALA A 67 5.13 7.14 -10.99
N ILE A 68 5.24 6.23 -10.02
CA ILE A 68 5.41 4.80 -10.33
C ILE A 68 4.15 4.22 -10.99
N SER A 69 2.95 4.61 -10.53
CA SER A 69 1.71 4.10 -11.10
C SER A 69 1.46 4.63 -12.51
N PHE A 70 1.79 5.87 -12.81
CA PHE A 70 1.55 6.45 -14.12
C PHE A 70 2.69 6.19 -15.12
N PHE A 71 3.94 6.44 -14.73
CA PHE A 71 5.05 6.34 -15.71
C PHE A 71 5.46 4.91 -16.07
N LEU A 72 5.01 3.90 -15.32
CA LEU A 72 5.14 2.50 -15.72
C LEU A 72 3.95 2.02 -16.56
N SER A 73 2.84 2.76 -16.62
CA SER A 73 1.73 2.47 -17.55
C SER A 73 2.05 2.93 -18.96
N ASP A 74 1.30 2.43 -19.94
CA ASP A 74 1.38 2.91 -21.33
C ASP A 74 0.47 4.12 -21.59
N PHE A 75 -0.21 4.63 -20.54
CA PHE A 75 -1.16 5.73 -20.68
C PHE A 75 -0.46 7.06 -20.94
N LYS A 76 -1.02 7.88 -21.85
CA LYS A 76 -0.55 9.24 -22.11
C LYS A 76 -1.09 10.22 -21.09
N GLU A 77 -2.29 9.95 -20.58
CA GLU A 77 -2.98 10.70 -19.55
C GLU A 77 -3.83 9.74 -18.71
N ALA A 78 -3.98 10.01 -17.43
CA ALA A 78 -4.82 9.20 -16.54
C ALA A 78 -5.25 10.00 -15.31
N ALA A 79 -6.41 9.65 -14.76
CA ALA A 79 -6.74 9.92 -13.37
C ALA A 79 -5.87 9.02 -12.47
N VAL A 80 -5.57 9.46 -11.27
CA VAL A 80 -4.77 8.69 -10.31
C VAL A 80 -5.40 8.74 -8.93
N ILE A 81 -5.51 7.57 -8.30
CA ILE A 81 -5.82 7.43 -6.88
C ILE A 81 -4.58 6.88 -6.20
N SER A 82 -4.00 7.63 -5.27
CA SER A 82 -2.88 7.18 -4.43
C SER A 82 -3.33 7.11 -2.98
N ILE A 83 -3.36 5.90 -2.40
CA ILE A 83 -3.84 5.65 -1.03
C ILE A 83 -2.81 4.87 -0.24
N ASP A 84 -2.37 5.45 0.88
CA ASP A 84 -1.39 4.81 1.75
C ASP A 84 -1.72 4.96 3.24
N GLY A 85 -0.84 4.51 4.12
CA GLY A 85 -0.94 4.78 5.56
C GLY A 85 -0.78 6.25 5.89
N ALA A 86 0.31 6.85 5.51
CA ALA A 86 0.54 8.28 5.42
C ALA A 86 1.96 8.60 4.91
N GLY A 87 2.08 9.55 4.01
CA GLY A 87 3.33 10.17 3.61
C GLY A 87 3.82 11.21 4.64
N GLU A 88 4.24 12.38 4.18
CA GLU A 88 4.63 13.47 5.08
C GLU A 88 3.48 13.86 6.01
N ILE A 89 2.29 14.04 5.43
CA ILE A 89 1.02 14.22 6.15
C ILE A 89 -0.13 13.55 5.42
N THR A 90 -0.17 13.64 4.10
CA THR A 90 -1.25 13.15 3.25
C THR A 90 -1.30 11.63 3.25
N SER A 91 -2.50 11.07 3.29
CA SER A 91 -2.81 9.63 3.27
C SER A 91 -3.48 9.18 1.97
N THR A 92 -4.16 10.12 1.29
CA THR A 92 -4.84 9.86 0.02
C THR A 92 -4.73 11.07 -0.89
N VAL A 93 -4.44 10.81 -2.17
CA VAL A 93 -4.39 11.84 -3.22
C VAL A 93 -5.25 11.40 -4.39
N LEU A 94 -6.12 12.29 -4.84
CA LEU A 94 -6.82 12.21 -6.12
C LEU A 94 -6.17 13.21 -7.07
N ALA A 95 -5.68 12.75 -8.20
CA ALA A 95 -4.90 13.57 -9.13
C ALA A 95 -5.20 13.21 -10.60
N VAL A 96 -4.70 14.05 -11.48
CA VAL A 96 -4.59 13.79 -12.93
C VAL A 96 -3.13 13.89 -13.30
N VAL A 97 -2.68 13.03 -14.20
CA VAL A 97 -1.37 13.15 -14.84
C VAL A 97 -1.55 13.27 -16.35
N GLN A 98 -1.03 14.35 -16.90
CA GLN A 98 -1.01 14.65 -18.31
C GLN A 98 0.25 15.45 -18.65
N ASP A 99 0.85 15.21 -19.82
CA ASP A 99 2.04 15.93 -20.30
C ASP A 99 3.18 15.99 -19.26
N ASN A 100 3.43 14.89 -18.55
CA ASN A 100 4.41 14.80 -17.48
C ASN A 100 4.19 15.81 -16.33
N LYS A 101 2.97 16.29 -16.14
CA LYS A 101 2.54 17.14 -15.03
C LYS A 101 1.56 16.39 -14.17
N ILE A 102 1.82 16.36 -12.87
CA ILE A 102 0.87 15.89 -11.86
C ILE A 102 0.07 17.09 -11.40
N GLU A 103 -1.25 17.00 -11.50
CA GLU A 103 -2.19 17.96 -10.95
C GLU A 103 -3.01 17.30 -9.85
N VAL A 104 -2.82 17.78 -8.63
CA VAL A 104 -3.56 17.28 -7.46
C VAL A 104 -4.92 17.96 -7.40
N LEU A 105 -5.98 17.17 -7.39
CA LEU A 105 -7.35 17.64 -7.30
C LEU A 105 -7.84 17.66 -5.86
N ARG A 106 -7.59 16.59 -5.09
CA ARG A 106 -7.99 16.45 -3.69
C ARG A 106 -6.94 15.70 -2.90
N GLU A 107 -6.87 16.04 -1.62
CA GLU A 107 -6.02 15.35 -0.64
C GLU A 107 -6.82 15.03 0.63
N VAL A 108 -6.49 13.91 1.25
CA VAL A 108 -6.94 13.56 2.59
C VAL A 108 -5.70 13.42 3.47
N ASP A 109 -5.66 14.20 4.54
CA ASP A 109 -4.51 14.21 5.44
C ASP A 109 -4.69 13.25 6.62
N PHE A 110 -3.59 12.73 7.11
CA PHE A 110 -3.54 12.03 8.38
C PHE A 110 -4.13 12.96 9.49
N PRO A 111 -4.98 12.44 10.37
CA PRO A 111 -5.20 11.02 10.68
C PRO A 111 -6.32 10.32 9.89
N ASP A 112 -7.02 11.00 9.00
CA ASP A 112 -7.98 10.35 8.12
C ASP A 112 -7.20 9.45 7.12
N SER A 113 -7.18 8.12 7.35
CA SER A 113 -6.34 7.20 6.59
C SER A 113 -6.96 5.82 6.46
N LEU A 114 -7.19 5.37 5.22
CA LEU A 114 -7.70 4.02 4.93
C LEU A 114 -6.65 2.95 5.23
N GLY A 115 -5.37 3.24 5.05
CA GLY A 115 -4.30 2.32 5.43
C GLY A 115 -4.27 2.09 6.94
N MET A 116 -4.37 3.17 7.74
CA MET A 116 -4.42 3.06 9.21
C MET A 116 -5.71 2.40 9.70
N LEU A 117 -6.85 2.65 9.05
CA LEU A 117 -8.09 1.93 9.33
C LEU A 117 -7.91 0.42 9.14
N TYR A 118 -7.38 0.03 7.97
CA TYR A 118 -7.19 -1.38 7.64
C TYR A 118 -6.21 -2.05 8.60
N ASN A 119 -5.12 -1.37 8.97
CA ASN A 119 -4.17 -1.81 9.99
C ASN A 119 -4.85 -1.99 11.37
N SER A 120 -5.70 -1.04 11.76
CA SER A 120 -6.41 -1.10 13.06
C SER A 120 -7.36 -2.29 13.15
N VAL A 121 -8.10 -2.58 12.08
CA VAL A 121 -8.97 -3.77 12.05
C VAL A 121 -8.16 -5.06 11.92
N THR A 122 -7.04 -5.04 11.20
CA THR A 122 -6.09 -6.16 11.16
C THR A 122 -5.60 -6.51 12.58
N TYR A 123 -5.21 -5.50 13.36
CA TYR A 123 -4.85 -5.67 14.77
C TYR A 123 -6.01 -6.21 15.61
N TYR A 124 -7.23 -5.67 15.44
CA TYR A 124 -8.42 -6.11 16.14
C TYR A 124 -8.72 -7.59 15.89
N LEU A 125 -8.53 -8.05 14.66
CA LEU A 125 -8.71 -9.45 14.27
C LEU A 125 -7.57 -10.37 14.71
N GLY A 126 -6.60 -9.89 15.51
CA GLY A 126 -5.51 -10.68 16.07
C GLY A 126 -4.36 -10.97 15.11
N PHE A 127 -4.27 -10.23 14.01
CA PHE A 127 -3.18 -10.32 13.03
C PHE A 127 -2.15 -9.21 13.23
N ASN A 128 -0.99 -9.34 12.58
CA ASN A 128 0.02 -8.28 12.60
C ASN A 128 -0.45 -7.09 11.74
N PRO A 129 -0.65 -5.89 12.34
CA PRO A 129 -1.20 -4.74 11.63
C PRO A 129 -0.29 -4.18 10.54
N ILE A 130 1.00 -4.55 10.51
CA ILE A 130 1.98 -4.01 9.55
C ILE A 130 2.16 -4.93 8.33
N SER A 131 1.88 -6.24 8.45
CA SER A 131 2.19 -7.22 7.40
C SER A 131 1.02 -8.10 6.96
N ASP A 132 -0.04 -8.19 7.76
CA ASP A 132 -1.09 -9.21 7.58
C ASP A 132 -2.39 -8.68 6.97
N GLN A 133 -2.42 -7.48 6.40
CA GLN A 133 -3.61 -6.91 5.76
C GLN A 133 -4.15 -7.82 4.65
N GLY A 134 -3.25 -8.50 3.92
CA GLY A 134 -3.64 -9.48 2.91
C GLY A 134 -4.41 -10.68 3.47
N LYS A 135 -4.13 -11.09 4.73
CA LYS A 135 -4.89 -12.14 5.42
C LYS A 135 -6.32 -11.70 5.72
N VAL A 136 -6.49 -10.43 6.14
CA VAL A 136 -7.83 -9.85 6.38
C VAL A 136 -8.61 -9.70 5.08
N MET A 137 -7.97 -9.28 3.99
CA MET A 137 -8.57 -9.26 2.66
C MET A 137 -9.05 -10.66 2.25
N GLY A 138 -8.22 -11.70 2.43
CA GLY A 138 -8.61 -13.09 2.17
C GLY A 138 -9.74 -13.58 3.09
N LEU A 139 -9.69 -13.23 4.38
CA LEU A 139 -10.71 -13.61 5.37
C LEU A 139 -12.08 -13.02 5.03
N SER A 140 -12.14 -11.85 4.42
CA SER A 140 -13.37 -11.16 4.04
C SER A 140 -14.28 -11.97 3.11
N ALA A 141 -13.71 -12.89 2.33
CA ALA A 141 -14.44 -13.75 1.41
C ALA A 141 -15.31 -14.81 2.13
N TYR A 142 -15.05 -15.05 3.41
CA TYR A 142 -15.76 -16.07 4.21
C TYR A 142 -16.82 -15.49 5.16
N GLY A 143 -17.04 -14.16 5.12
CA GLY A 143 -17.97 -13.47 6.00
C GLY A 143 -19.16 -12.83 5.28
N ASP A 144 -20.17 -12.47 6.05
CA ASP A 144 -21.30 -11.66 5.61
C ASP A 144 -21.18 -10.25 6.22
N TYR A 145 -21.07 -9.23 5.34
CA TYR A 145 -20.89 -7.84 5.76
C TYR A 145 -22.14 -7.18 6.36
N SER A 146 -23.34 -7.77 6.17
CA SER A 146 -24.63 -7.09 6.41
C SER A 146 -24.80 -6.61 7.86
N GLU A 147 -24.31 -7.35 8.85
CA GLU A 147 -24.44 -6.98 10.27
C GLU A 147 -23.56 -5.77 10.66
N TYR A 148 -22.38 -5.63 10.03
CA TYR A 148 -21.37 -4.65 10.46
C TYR A 148 -21.17 -3.49 9.50
N ILE A 149 -21.71 -3.52 8.29
CA ILE A 149 -21.45 -2.51 7.26
C ILE A 149 -21.90 -1.11 7.68
N ASP A 150 -23.04 -0.98 8.35
CA ASP A 150 -23.54 0.32 8.79
C ASP A 150 -22.70 0.90 9.95
N LYS A 151 -22.04 0.04 10.74
CA LYS A 151 -21.05 0.49 11.73
C LYS A 151 -19.84 1.11 11.04
N PHE A 152 -19.31 0.48 9.98
CA PHE A 152 -18.20 1.05 9.21
C PHE A 152 -18.62 2.32 8.45
N ARG A 153 -19.84 2.41 7.93
CA ARG A 153 -20.36 3.64 7.31
C ARG A 153 -20.50 4.80 8.31
N LYS A 154 -20.74 4.52 9.59
CA LYS A 154 -20.69 5.55 10.66
C LYS A 154 -19.27 5.99 10.97
N ILE A 155 -18.34 5.05 10.97
CA ILE A 155 -16.90 5.33 11.22
C ILE A 155 -16.29 6.16 10.09
N ILE A 156 -16.67 5.88 8.84
CA ILE A 156 -16.13 6.60 7.68
C ILE A 156 -17.28 7.19 6.90
N LYS A 157 -17.26 8.50 6.75
CA LYS A 157 -18.23 9.26 5.95
C LYS A 157 -17.59 9.70 4.65
N LEU A 158 -18.36 9.66 3.58
CA LEU A 158 -17.97 10.16 2.26
C LEU A 158 -18.37 11.63 2.16
N ASN A 159 -17.53 12.45 1.53
CA ASN A 159 -17.79 13.83 1.23
C ASN A 159 -18.12 13.97 -0.26
N ASP A 160 -18.90 14.97 -0.63
CA ASP A 160 -19.35 15.17 -2.02
C ASP A 160 -18.19 15.45 -3.00
N ASP A 161 -17.02 15.83 -2.49
CA ASP A 161 -15.82 16.12 -3.26
C ASP A 161 -14.91 14.91 -3.54
N GLY A 162 -15.43 13.70 -3.41
CA GLY A 162 -14.68 12.46 -3.64
C GLY A 162 -13.80 12.03 -2.47
N THR A 163 -13.66 12.86 -1.43
CA THR A 163 -12.88 12.53 -0.23
C THR A 163 -13.72 11.81 0.82
N TYR A 164 -13.09 11.50 1.93
CA TYR A 164 -13.75 10.87 3.08
C TYR A 164 -13.23 11.46 4.39
N ARG A 165 -13.96 11.22 5.46
CA ARG A 165 -13.57 11.57 6.84
C ARG A 165 -13.87 10.42 7.79
N MET A 166 -12.98 10.23 8.79
CA MET A 166 -13.11 9.20 9.81
C MET A 166 -13.59 9.76 11.15
N ASP A 167 -14.41 9.01 11.86
CA ASP A 167 -14.66 9.24 13.29
C ASP A 167 -13.48 8.68 14.09
N LEU A 168 -12.55 9.56 14.41
CA LEU A 168 -11.29 9.21 15.07
C LEU A 168 -11.45 8.76 16.53
N ASP A 169 -12.62 8.92 17.14
CA ASP A 169 -12.89 8.43 18.50
C ASP A 169 -12.86 6.89 18.58
N TYR A 170 -12.96 6.21 17.44
CA TYR A 170 -12.81 4.74 17.37
C TYR A 170 -11.35 4.28 17.41
N PHE A 171 -10.38 5.18 17.30
CA PHE A 171 -8.97 4.83 17.12
C PHE A 171 -8.08 5.56 18.13
N GLU A 172 -6.85 5.04 18.31
CA GLU A 172 -5.82 5.63 19.15
C GLU A 172 -4.49 5.85 18.41
N PHE A 173 -4.34 5.32 17.20
CA PHE A 173 -3.09 5.44 16.43
C PHE A 173 -2.68 6.91 16.17
N GLN A 174 -3.64 7.81 16.17
CA GLN A 174 -3.42 9.25 15.99
C GLN A 174 -2.93 9.96 17.28
N ASN A 175 -2.99 9.28 18.42
CA ASN A 175 -2.60 9.83 19.71
C ASN A 175 -1.48 9.03 20.39
N LYS A 176 -1.41 7.72 20.15
CA LYS A 176 -0.50 6.80 20.85
C LYS A 176 0.21 5.86 19.89
N ARG A 177 1.49 5.61 20.15
CA ARG A 177 2.27 4.63 19.41
C ARG A 177 1.80 3.22 19.74
N ASN A 178 1.75 2.34 18.71
CA ASN A 178 1.41 0.92 18.83
C ASN A 178 0.03 0.65 19.48
N THR A 179 -0.83 1.65 19.54
CA THR A 179 -2.21 1.52 20.00
C THR A 179 -3.12 1.85 18.82
N TRP A 180 -3.95 0.90 18.41
CA TRP A 180 -4.66 0.97 17.13
C TRP A 180 -6.11 1.37 17.30
N ILE A 181 -6.78 0.81 18.32
CA ILE A 181 -8.23 0.92 18.55
C ILE A 181 -8.51 1.49 19.94
N SER A 182 -9.65 2.15 20.09
CA SER A 182 -10.11 2.75 21.34
C SER A 182 -11.12 1.84 22.07
N GLU A 183 -11.50 2.22 23.28
CA GLU A 183 -12.61 1.60 24.03
C GLU A 183 -13.95 1.73 23.28
N LYS A 184 -14.16 2.82 22.52
CA LYS A 184 -15.34 2.99 21.66
C LYS A 184 -15.40 1.92 20.56
N PHE A 185 -14.25 1.57 19.98
CA PHE A 185 -14.16 0.48 19.01
C PHE A 185 -14.53 -0.87 19.67
N LEU A 186 -13.91 -1.16 20.81
CA LEU A 186 -14.21 -2.41 21.56
C LEU A 186 -15.65 -2.50 22.00
N SER A 187 -16.27 -1.43 22.48
CA SER A 187 -17.70 -1.42 22.85
C SER A 187 -18.62 -1.62 21.64
N THR A 188 -18.19 -1.26 20.44
CA THR A 188 -18.99 -1.36 19.21
C THR A 188 -18.89 -2.74 18.56
N PHE A 189 -17.70 -3.35 18.54
CA PHE A 189 -17.41 -4.60 17.84
C PHE A 189 -17.15 -5.80 18.78
N GLY A 190 -17.08 -5.55 20.09
CA GLY A 190 -16.72 -6.55 21.09
C GLY A 190 -15.22 -6.64 21.34
N PRO A 191 -14.80 -7.63 22.13
CA PRO A 191 -13.38 -7.79 22.50
C PRO A 191 -12.52 -8.12 21.27
N ARG A 192 -11.26 -7.66 21.32
CA ARG A 192 -10.24 -7.99 20.33
C ARG A 192 -9.93 -9.49 20.36
N ARG A 193 -9.79 -10.13 19.20
CA ARG A 193 -9.31 -11.52 19.09
C ARG A 193 -7.82 -11.58 19.44
N SER A 194 -7.42 -12.55 20.26
CA SER A 194 -6.02 -12.91 20.44
C SER A 194 -5.51 -13.75 19.27
N SER A 195 -4.19 -13.73 19.00
CA SER A 195 -3.63 -14.44 17.84
C SER A 195 -3.76 -15.96 17.90
N ASP A 196 -3.90 -16.51 19.10
CA ASP A 196 -4.06 -17.94 19.41
C ASP A 196 -5.52 -18.39 19.51
N GLU A 197 -6.47 -17.48 19.51
CA GLU A 197 -7.91 -17.81 19.50
C GLU A 197 -8.38 -18.20 18.10
N GLU A 198 -9.44 -19.01 18.04
CA GLU A 198 -10.07 -19.40 16.78
C GLU A 198 -10.72 -18.21 16.06
N ILE A 199 -10.76 -18.29 14.74
CA ILE A 199 -11.43 -17.30 13.90
C ILE A 199 -12.93 -17.69 13.81
N GLU A 200 -13.76 -17.01 14.59
CA GLU A 200 -15.20 -17.21 14.60
C GLU A 200 -15.91 -16.49 13.44
N LYS A 201 -17.20 -16.76 13.27
CA LYS A 201 -18.06 -16.11 12.27
C LYS A 201 -18.00 -14.58 12.35
N LYS A 202 -18.11 -14.00 13.56
CA LYS A 202 -18.04 -12.54 13.75
C LYS A 202 -16.76 -11.89 13.19
N HIS A 203 -15.62 -12.59 13.28
CA HIS A 203 -14.35 -12.07 12.78
C HIS A 203 -14.33 -12.02 11.24
N LYS A 204 -14.92 -13.02 10.58
CA LYS A 204 -15.12 -13.08 9.14
C LYS A 204 -16.07 -11.99 8.66
N ASP A 205 -17.17 -11.79 9.37
CA ASP A 205 -18.20 -10.79 9.05
C ASP A 205 -17.66 -9.36 9.21
N ILE A 206 -16.85 -9.10 10.24
CA ILE A 206 -16.17 -7.81 10.41
C ILE A 206 -15.15 -7.56 9.30
N ALA A 207 -14.37 -8.58 8.92
CA ALA A 207 -13.43 -8.48 7.79
C ALA A 207 -14.19 -8.21 6.47
N ALA A 208 -15.32 -8.88 6.23
CA ALA A 208 -16.17 -8.66 5.07
C ALA A 208 -16.77 -7.23 5.04
N ALA A 209 -17.21 -6.72 6.19
CA ALA A 209 -17.74 -5.36 6.29
C ALA A 209 -16.68 -4.27 6.09
N LEU A 210 -15.46 -4.46 6.64
CA LEU A 210 -14.33 -3.59 6.35
C LEU A 210 -14.02 -3.55 4.84
N GLN A 211 -13.90 -4.74 4.23
CA GLN A 211 -13.61 -4.87 2.80
C GLN A 211 -14.70 -4.19 1.96
N ARG A 212 -15.97 -4.45 2.28
CA ARG A 212 -17.10 -3.81 1.58
C ARG A 212 -17.08 -2.30 1.71
N ARG A 213 -16.75 -1.76 2.90
CA ARG A 213 -16.62 -0.31 3.08
C ARG A 213 -15.48 0.28 2.27
N LEU A 214 -14.34 -0.38 2.23
CA LEU A 214 -13.21 0.03 1.37
C LEU A 214 -13.62 0.09 -0.11
N GLU A 215 -14.34 -0.91 -0.60
CA GLU A 215 -14.86 -0.95 -1.98
C GLU A 215 -15.81 0.24 -2.26
N GLU A 216 -16.73 0.54 -1.34
CA GLU A 216 -17.62 1.70 -1.48
C GLU A 216 -16.85 3.02 -1.59
N ILE A 217 -15.75 3.16 -0.83
CA ILE A 217 -14.90 4.36 -0.89
C ILE A 217 -14.13 4.42 -2.22
N TYR A 218 -13.63 3.28 -2.71
CA TYR A 218 -12.99 3.19 -4.03
C TYR A 218 -13.95 3.59 -5.15
N PHE A 219 -15.21 3.10 -5.09
CA PHE A 219 -16.23 3.46 -6.08
C PHE A 219 -16.56 4.95 -6.03
N HIS A 220 -16.66 5.51 -4.83
CA HIS A 220 -16.91 6.93 -4.63
C HIS A 220 -15.80 7.79 -5.23
N MET A 221 -14.54 7.50 -4.93
CA MET A 221 -13.39 8.20 -5.49
C MET A 221 -13.30 8.05 -7.01
N GLY A 222 -13.55 6.83 -7.52
CA GLY A 222 -13.53 6.54 -8.95
C GLY A 222 -14.64 7.28 -9.70
N ALA A 223 -15.85 7.31 -9.17
CA ALA A 223 -16.98 8.06 -9.75
C ALA A 223 -16.70 9.56 -9.77
N TYR A 224 -16.23 10.13 -8.67
CA TYR A 224 -15.83 11.53 -8.58
C TYR A 224 -14.76 11.89 -9.63
N LEU A 225 -13.69 11.11 -9.71
CA LEU A 225 -12.63 11.36 -10.68
C LEU A 225 -13.13 11.25 -12.13
N LYS A 226 -14.03 10.30 -12.42
CA LYS A 226 -14.62 10.17 -13.74
C LYS A 226 -15.47 11.38 -14.11
N GLU A 227 -16.30 11.85 -13.21
CA GLU A 227 -17.16 13.01 -13.40
C GLU A 227 -16.34 14.29 -13.57
N GLU A 228 -15.35 14.51 -12.70
CA GLU A 228 -14.57 15.74 -12.66
C GLU A 228 -13.58 15.88 -13.84
N THR A 229 -13.03 14.74 -14.31
CA THR A 229 -11.91 14.77 -15.26
C THR A 229 -12.24 14.21 -16.63
N ASN A 230 -13.30 13.42 -16.74
CA ASN A 230 -13.64 12.62 -17.91
C ASN A 230 -12.48 11.75 -18.46
N MET A 231 -11.46 11.47 -17.64
CA MET A 231 -10.33 10.63 -18.04
C MET A 231 -10.81 9.23 -18.42
N LYS A 232 -10.10 8.62 -19.38
CA LYS A 232 -10.39 7.25 -19.86
C LYS A 232 -9.69 6.19 -19.03
N HIS A 233 -8.55 6.51 -18.48
CA HIS A 233 -7.68 5.59 -17.76
C HIS A 233 -7.52 5.99 -16.31
N LEU A 234 -7.29 5.00 -15.45
CA LEU A 234 -7.01 5.17 -14.03
C LEU A 234 -5.71 4.47 -13.66
N CYS A 235 -4.87 5.14 -12.85
CA CYS A 235 -3.75 4.51 -12.18
C CYS A 235 -4.00 4.44 -10.68
N LEU A 236 -3.61 3.32 -10.04
CA LEU A 236 -3.70 3.15 -8.60
C LEU A 236 -2.30 3.03 -7.98
N GLY A 237 -2.01 3.82 -6.95
CA GLY A 237 -0.75 3.85 -6.20
C GLY A 237 -0.97 3.81 -4.69
N GLY A 238 0.11 3.56 -3.94
CA GLY A 238 0.09 3.45 -2.49
C GLY A 238 -0.23 2.04 -1.98
N GLY A 239 0.10 1.77 -0.72
CA GLY A 239 0.00 0.43 -0.13
C GLY A 239 -1.41 -0.15 -0.10
N VAL A 240 -2.46 0.70 -0.02
CA VAL A 240 -3.85 0.21 -0.04
C VAL A 240 -4.25 -0.34 -1.41
N SER A 241 -3.59 0.09 -2.50
CA SER A 241 -3.76 -0.46 -3.84
C SER A 241 -3.26 -1.90 -4.02
N LEU A 242 -2.64 -2.50 -2.99
CA LEU A 242 -2.40 -3.94 -2.92
C LEU A 242 -3.68 -4.76 -2.67
N ASN A 243 -4.82 -4.10 -2.41
CA ASN A 243 -6.11 -4.76 -2.24
C ASN A 243 -6.71 -5.16 -3.59
N SER A 244 -6.31 -6.33 -4.08
CA SER A 244 -6.73 -6.85 -5.39
C SER A 244 -8.26 -7.05 -5.50
N VAL A 245 -8.96 -7.29 -4.40
CA VAL A 245 -10.42 -7.45 -4.38
C VAL A 245 -11.10 -6.11 -4.69
N ALA A 246 -10.70 -5.03 -4.02
CA ALA A 246 -11.24 -3.70 -4.28
C ALA A 246 -10.91 -3.23 -5.71
N ASN A 247 -9.67 -3.48 -6.17
CA ASN A 247 -9.23 -3.13 -7.52
C ASN A 247 -10.06 -3.83 -8.60
N GLY A 248 -10.26 -5.15 -8.48
CA GLY A 248 -11.07 -5.92 -9.44
C GLY A 248 -12.52 -5.46 -9.48
N LYS A 249 -13.11 -5.14 -8.32
CA LYS A 249 -14.48 -4.62 -8.25
C LYS A 249 -14.60 -3.18 -8.79
N LEU A 250 -13.56 -2.35 -8.65
CA LEU A 250 -13.54 -1.02 -9.25
C LEU A 250 -13.48 -1.11 -10.78
N LEU A 251 -12.70 -2.04 -11.33
CA LEU A 251 -12.66 -2.29 -12.78
C LEU A 251 -14.05 -2.67 -13.32
N GLN A 252 -14.79 -3.52 -12.59
CA GLN A 252 -16.15 -3.93 -12.95
C GLN A 252 -17.18 -2.79 -12.93
N LYS A 253 -16.84 -1.62 -12.38
CA LYS A 253 -17.71 -0.43 -12.42
C LYS A 253 -17.71 0.30 -13.76
N GLU A 254 -16.74 -0.01 -14.63
CA GLU A 254 -16.63 0.56 -15.97
C GLU A 254 -16.59 2.11 -16.00
N TYR A 255 -16.11 2.72 -14.89
CA TYR A 255 -15.89 4.19 -14.88
C TYR A 255 -14.74 4.58 -15.81
N PHE A 256 -13.77 3.69 -15.99
CA PHE A 256 -12.60 3.87 -16.83
C PHE A 256 -12.48 2.73 -17.83
N GLU A 257 -11.90 3.01 -18.99
CA GLU A 257 -11.67 2.00 -20.04
C GLU A 257 -10.62 0.99 -19.60
N ASP A 258 -9.61 1.43 -18.82
CA ASP A 258 -8.56 0.57 -18.29
C ASP A 258 -8.01 1.11 -16.97
N ILE A 259 -7.47 0.19 -16.14
CA ILE A 259 -6.86 0.49 -14.85
C ILE A 259 -5.46 -0.13 -14.79
N PHE A 260 -4.45 0.69 -14.47
CA PHE A 260 -3.08 0.20 -14.27
C PHE A 260 -2.67 0.29 -12.79
N ILE A 261 -2.06 -0.80 -12.30
CA ILE A 261 -1.53 -0.93 -10.95
C ILE A 261 -0.14 -1.56 -11.05
N PRO A 262 0.93 -0.84 -10.68
CA PRO A 262 2.27 -1.41 -10.73
C PRO A 262 2.43 -2.52 -9.68
N PRO A 263 3.21 -3.58 -9.96
CA PRO A 263 3.48 -4.63 -8.97
C PRO A 263 4.02 -4.11 -7.63
N PRO A 264 5.01 -3.21 -7.59
CA PRO A 264 5.47 -2.56 -6.35
C PRO A 264 4.68 -1.26 -6.11
N THR A 265 3.37 -1.35 -5.88
CA THR A 265 2.52 -0.16 -5.67
C THR A 265 2.66 0.47 -4.27
N GLY A 266 3.18 -0.27 -3.28
CA GLY A 266 3.44 0.22 -1.91
C GLY A 266 4.78 0.98 -1.79
N ASP A 267 5.24 1.17 -0.55
CA ASP A 267 6.49 1.89 -0.25
C ASP A 267 7.74 1.23 -0.85
N ASP A 268 7.69 -0.06 -1.12
CA ASP A 268 8.74 -0.81 -1.82
C ASP A 268 8.99 -0.29 -3.25
N GLY A 269 7.97 0.28 -3.89
CA GLY A 269 8.07 0.89 -5.21
C GLY A 269 8.60 2.32 -5.24
N LEU A 270 8.69 3.00 -4.10
CA LEU A 270 9.09 4.42 -4.05
C LEU A 270 10.53 4.67 -4.49
N SER A 271 11.39 3.64 -4.37
CA SER A 271 12.76 3.68 -4.91
C SER A 271 12.79 3.79 -6.44
N ILE A 272 11.72 3.39 -7.13
CA ILE A 272 11.50 3.54 -8.57
C ILE A 272 10.70 4.82 -8.83
N GLY A 273 9.65 5.07 -8.04
CA GLY A 273 8.75 6.21 -8.24
C GLY A 273 9.42 7.56 -8.11
N ALA A 274 10.29 7.76 -7.11
CA ALA A 274 10.97 9.03 -6.92
C ALA A 274 11.94 9.40 -8.08
N PRO A 275 12.77 8.48 -8.62
CA PRO A 275 13.52 8.73 -9.86
C PRO A 275 12.62 9.02 -11.07
N LEU A 276 11.51 8.30 -11.24
CA LEU A 276 10.55 8.54 -12.33
C LEU A 276 9.94 9.95 -12.22
N TYR A 277 9.49 10.34 -11.02
CA TYR A 277 9.04 11.71 -10.79
C TYR A 277 10.05 12.75 -11.19
N TYR A 278 11.30 12.57 -10.74
CA TYR A 278 12.37 13.50 -11.05
C TYR A 278 12.65 13.57 -12.55
N ASN A 279 12.74 12.42 -13.21
CA ASN A 279 13.02 12.31 -14.64
C ASN A 279 11.94 12.99 -15.50
N TYR A 280 10.67 12.70 -15.22
CA TYR A 280 9.58 13.15 -16.08
C TYR A 280 8.96 14.48 -15.63
N CYS A 281 8.76 14.66 -14.32
CA CYS A 281 8.09 15.87 -13.83
C CYS A 281 9.05 17.03 -13.59
N VAL A 282 10.32 16.78 -13.24
CA VAL A 282 11.32 17.83 -12.94
C VAL A 282 12.21 18.10 -14.14
N LEU A 283 12.87 17.09 -14.70
CA LEU A 283 13.75 17.23 -15.87
C LEU A 283 12.98 17.35 -17.20
N LYS A 284 11.66 17.05 -17.19
CA LYS A 284 10.78 17.13 -18.37
C LYS A 284 11.21 16.23 -19.54
N ASN A 285 11.86 15.10 -19.26
CA ASN A 285 12.14 14.11 -20.30
C ASN A 285 10.85 13.55 -20.83
N THR A 286 10.74 13.39 -22.16
CA THR A 286 9.51 12.93 -22.83
C THR A 286 9.59 11.48 -23.28
N GLU A 287 10.78 10.91 -23.41
CA GLU A 287 10.96 9.52 -23.80
C GLU A 287 10.63 8.61 -22.62
N ARG A 288 9.58 7.81 -22.75
CA ARG A 288 9.14 6.85 -21.75
C ARG A 288 9.65 5.46 -22.11
N PHE A 289 10.11 4.73 -21.09
CA PHE A 289 10.52 3.34 -21.24
C PHE A 289 9.35 2.44 -20.86
N PRO A 290 8.95 1.48 -21.72
CA PRO A 290 7.84 0.59 -21.41
C PRO A 290 8.18 -0.31 -20.23
N PHE A 291 7.21 -0.51 -19.34
CA PHE A 291 7.30 -1.52 -18.29
C PHE A 291 6.96 -2.89 -18.88
N VAL A 292 7.98 -3.68 -19.19
CA VAL A 292 7.81 -4.93 -19.93
C VAL A 292 7.47 -6.11 -19.02
N SER A 293 8.00 -6.12 -17.79
CA SER A 293 7.91 -7.29 -16.93
C SER A 293 8.16 -6.96 -15.45
N PRO A 294 7.44 -7.59 -14.52
CA PRO A 294 7.73 -7.49 -13.09
C PRO A 294 8.93 -8.34 -12.66
N PHE A 295 9.43 -9.24 -13.49
CA PHE A 295 10.49 -10.19 -13.17
C PHE A 295 11.87 -9.55 -13.29
N LEU A 296 12.18 -8.60 -12.39
CA LEU A 296 13.41 -7.79 -12.41
C LEU A 296 14.37 -8.14 -11.26
N GLY A 297 13.97 -9.07 -10.38
CA GLY A 297 14.79 -9.50 -9.25
C GLY A 297 15.90 -10.49 -9.66
N PRO A 298 16.61 -11.07 -8.68
CA PRO A 298 17.66 -12.04 -8.96
C PRO A 298 17.13 -13.33 -9.58
N GLU A 299 17.98 -13.98 -10.35
CA GLU A 299 17.80 -15.27 -10.94
C GLU A 299 19.01 -16.16 -10.57
N TYR A 300 18.81 -17.44 -10.42
CA TYR A 300 19.86 -18.39 -10.06
C TYR A 300 19.86 -19.56 -11.02
N ASN A 301 21.05 -19.95 -11.51
CA ASN A 301 21.21 -21.12 -12.36
C ASN A 301 21.33 -22.42 -11.53
N ASP A 302 21.22 -23.56 -12.21
CA ASP A 302 21.25 -24.88 -11.57
C ASP A 302 22.54 -25.14 -10.76
N ASP A 303 23.71 -24.64 -11.22
CA ASP A 303 24.97 -24.82 -10.52
C ASP A 303 25.02 -24.02 -9.21
N GLU A 304 24.51 -22.80 -9.21
CA GLU A 304 24.40 -21.97 -7.99
C GLU A 304 23.44 -22.57 -6.98
N ILE A 305 22.29 -23.08 -7.46
CA ILE A 305 21.31 -23.79 -6.64
C ILE A 305 21.93 -25.04 -6.04
N LEU A 306 22.60 -25.88 -6.86
CA LEU A 306 23.23 -27.10 -6.39
C LEU A 306 24.35 -26.83 -5.37
N LYS A 307 25.16 -25.78 -5.60
CA LYS A 307 26.20 -25.35 -4.65
C LYS A 307 25.59 -24.95 -3.30
N THR A 308 24.47 -24.25 -3.32
CA THR A 308 23.74 -23.82 -2.13
C THR A 308 23.15 -25.03 -1.38
N ILE A 309 22.50 -25.95 -2.09
CA ILE A 309 21.93 -27.18 -1.54
C ILE A 309 23.02 -28.00 -0.84
N LYS A 310 24.17 -28.19 -1.48
CA LYS A 310 25.32 -28.92 -0.90
C LYS A 310 25.90 -28.21 0.33
N ARG A 311 26.04 -26.87 0.29
CA ARG A 311 26.54 -26.07 1.41
C ARG A 311 25.69 -26.22 2.68
N PHE A 312 24.35 -26.31 2.51
CA PHE A 312 23.43 -26.44 3.63
C PHE A 312 23.01 -27.90 3.91
N HIS A 313 23.64 -28.88 3.25
CA HIS A 313 23.34 -30.30 3.40
C HIS A 313 21.85 -30.65 3.25
N LEU A 314 21.16 -29.95 2.31
CA LEU A 314 19.74 -30.18 2.05
C LEU A 314 19.54 -31.46 1.22
N ARG A 315 18.44 -32.17 1.47
CA ARG A 315 17.99 -33.28 0.61
C ARG A 315 17.42 -32.70 -0.68
N TYR A 316 17.76 -33.30 -1.80
CA TYR A 316 17.25 -32.86 -3.10
C TYR A 316 17.14 -34.03 -4.05
N GLN A 317 16.30 -33.85 -5.05
CA GLN A 317 16.15 -34.72 -6.19
C GLN A 317 16.05 -33.83 -7.44
N LYS A 318 16.72 -34.22 -8.52
CA LYS A 318 16.55 -33.57 -9.82
C LYS A 318 15.35 -34.22 -10.51
N SER A 319 14.41 -33.41 -10.99
CA SER A 319 13.24 -33.87 -11.72
C SER A 319 13.45 -33.72 -13.22
N ASP A 320 12.99 -34.68 -13.99
CA ASP A 320 12.94 -34.64 -15.48
C ASP A 320 11.69 -33.88 -15.97
N ASN A 321 10.65 -33.79 -15.12
CA ASN A 321 9.41 -33.08 -15.46
C ASN A 321 8.81 -32.46 -14.16
N ILE A 322 9.42 -31.39 -13.71
CA ILE A 322 9.04 -30.72 -12.48
C ILE A 322 7.58 -30.24 -12.48
N PHE A 323 7.06 -29.81 -13.62
CA PHE A 323 5.67 -29.34 -13.72
C PHE A 323 4.66 -30.46 -13.45
N LYS A 324 4.88 -31.64 -14.04
CA LYS A 324 4.01 -32.81 -13.86
C LYS A 324 4.09 -33.32 -12.41
N GLU A 325 5.29 -33.46 -11.86
CA GLU A 325 5.48 -33.91 -10.48
C GLU A 325 4.82 -32.94 -9.49
N THR A 326 4.99 -31.64 -9.68
CA THR A 326 4.34 -30.60 -8.88
C THR A 326 2.83 -30.67 -8.97
N ALA A 327 2.27 -30.85 -10.17
CA ALA A 327 0.83 -30.98 -10.34
C ALA A 327 0.26 -32.21 -9.63
N VAL A 328 0.97 -33.34 -9.62
CA VAL A 328 0.59 -34.53 -8.87
C VAL A 328 0.58 -34.24 -7.38
N LEU A 329 1.66 -33.67 -6.83
CA LEU A 329 1.74 -33.33 -5.41
C LEU A 329 0.61 -32.37 -4.98
N LEU A 330 0.29 -31.37 -5.80
CA LEU A 330 -0.83 -30.46 -5.53
C LEU A 330 -2.18 -31.17 -5.54
N SER A 331 -2.39 -32.13 -6.46
CA SER A 331 -3.63 -32.92 -6.50
C SER A 331 -3.81 -33.83 -5.27
N GLU A 332 -2.72 -34.13 -4.56
CA GLU A 332 -2.69 -34.89 -3.31
C GLU A 332 -2.77 -33.99 -2.06
N ASN A 333 -3.14 -32.72 -2.20
CA ASN A 333 -3.25 -31.71 -1.14
C ASN A 333 -1.92 -31.38 -0.43
N ASN A 334 -0.78 -31.55 -1.09
CA ASN A 334 0.49 -31.11 -0.55
C ASN A 334 0.65 -29.57 -0.68
N ILE A 335 1.31 -28.95 0.29
CA ILE A 335 1.72 -27.54 0.22
C ILE A 335 3.13 -27.48 -0.36
N ILE A 336 3.30 -26.69 -1.41
CA ILE A 336 4.55 -26.60 -2.17
C ILE A 336 5.01 -25.15 -2.23
N SER A 337 6.32 -24.94 -2.00
CA SER A 337 6.98 -23.68 -2.33
C SER A 337 7.53 -23.75 -3.74
N TRP A 338 7.14 -22.80 -4.58
CA TRP A 338 7.56 -22.72 -5.98
C TRP A 338 8.47 -21.53 -6.23
N TYR A 339 9.57 -21.77 -6.94
CA TYR A 339 10.47 -20.72 -7.41
C TYR A 339 10.97 -21.05 -8.81
N GLN A 340 10.89 -20.09 -9.75
CA GLN A 340 11.40 -20.24 -11.11
C GLN A 340 11.88 -18.89 -11.67
N GLY A 341 12.90 -18.91 -12.53
CA GLY A 341 13.40 -17.74 -13.24
C GLY A 341 13.75 -16.56 -12.33
N ARG A 342 13.52 -15.34 -12.81
CA ARG A 342 13.76 -14.11 -12.05
C ARG A 342 12.63 -13.82 -11.08
N MET A 343 12.99 -13.37 -9.87
CA MET A 343 12.00 -12.93 -8.89
C MET A 343 11.22 -11.70 -9.39
N GLU A 344 9.99 -11.61 -8.93
CA GLU A 344 9.16 -10.42 -9.10
C GLU A 344 9.68 -9.26 -8.25
N ILE A 345 9.52 -8.02 -8.72
CA ILE A 345 9.54 -6.83 -7.88
C ILE A 345 8.19 -6.65 -7.20
N GLY A 346 8.19 -6.07 -6.00
CA GLY A 346 6.97 -5.88 -5.22
C GLY A 346 6.66 -7.01 -4.25
N PRO A 347 5.65 -6.82 -3.38
CA PRO A 347 5.39 -7.71 -2.25
C PRO A 347 4.57 -8.94 -2.64
N ARG A 348 3.91 -8.94 -3.80
CA ARG A 348 3.04 -10.04 -4.24
C ARG A 348 3.80 -11.06 -5.07
N ALA A 349 3.47 -12.33 -4.88
CA ALA A 349 3.86 -13.40 -5.78
C ALA A 349 3.06 -13.28 -7.09
N LEU A 350 3.75 -13.41 -8.22
CA LEU A 350 3.16 -13.31 -9.56
C LEU A 350 3.50 -14.56 -10.43
N GLY A 351 3.81 -15.68 -9.77
CA GLY A 351 4.04 -16.97 -10.42
C GLY A 351 5.49 -17.45 -10.39
N ASN A 352 6.48 -16.59 -10.13
CA ASN A 352 7.88 -17.01 -10.03
C ASN A 352 8.32 -17.31 -8.60
N ARG A 353 7.58 -16.87 -7.60
CA ARG A 353 7.74 -17.26 -6.19
C ARG A 353 6.36 -17.37 -5.55
N SER A 354 5.97 -18.57 -5.18
CA SER A 354 4.61 -18.85 -4.68
C SER A 354 4.60 -19.97 -3.65
N ILE A 355 3.56 -20.05 -2.87
CA ILE A 355 3.27 -21.18 -1.99
C ILE A 355 1.89 -21.69 -2.34
#